data_4616512b4148fdbffd42a52a9a5b7de7
#
_entry.id   4616512b4148fdbffd42a52a9a5b7de7
#
_cell.length_a   1.000
_cell.length_b   1.000
_cell.length_c   1.000
_cell.angle_alpha   90.00
_cell.angle_beta   90.00
_cell.angle_gamma   90.00
#
_symmetry.space_group_name_H-M   'P 1'
#
loop_
_entity.id
_entity.type
_entity.pdbx_description
1 polymer ?
#
loop_
_entity_poly.entity_id
_entity_poly.type
_entity_poly.pdbx_seq_one_letter_code
_entity_poly.pdbx_strand_id
1 'polypeptide(L)'
;MTDEIEDIPPPQVDWYLKVADRAALITALKGPSQTRDTFDDEGNVTGTETVYPHSIIGQDEDDNDVIMATNWVRVDDIGSIYAPTGNTLTDDDDNDYPEMAAVAGYHANLRKLSDKADPLIQHLEAGGHIITPPATPARGFA
;
A
#
# COMPACT_ATOMS: atom_id res chain seq x y z
N MET A 1 -7.06 -39.24 9.66
CA MET A 1 -7.09 -38.66 9.26
C MET A 1 -6.60 -37.81 9.06
N THR A 2 -6.33 -37.33 8.85
CA THR A 2 -5.98 -36.61 8.63
C THR A 2 -5.96 -35.54 8.27
N ASP A 3 -5.71 -35.08 8.14
CA ASP A 3 -5.95 -34.10 7.97
C ASP A 3 -4.99 -33.17 7.60
N GLU A 4 -4.31 -33.40 6.51
CA GLU A 4 -3.45 -32.50 5.83
C GLU A 4 -4.05 -31.19 5.55
N ILE A 5 -5.33 -31.15 5.42
CA ILE A 5 -6.06 -29.90 5.21
C ILE A 5 -5.82 -28.90 6.32
N GLU A 6 -5.60 -29.37 7.52
CA GLU A 6 -5.33 -28.51 8.66
C GLU A 6 -3.99 -27.80 8.58
N ASP A 7 -3.07 -28.35 7.80
CA ASP A 7 -1.75 -27.75 7.65
C ASP A 7 -1.68 -26.75 6.52
N ILE A 8 -2.76 -26.59 5.77
CA ILE A 8 -2.82 -25.60 4.70
C ILE A 8 -3.10 -24.23 5.31
N PRO A 9 -2.17 -23.27 5.18
CA PRO A 9 -2.43 -21.93 5.71
C PRO A 9 -3.59 -21.30 4.98
N PRO A 10 -4.37 -20.42 5.64
CA PRO A 10 -5.43 -19.71 4.95
C PRO A 10 -4.85 -18.87 3.82
N PRO A 11 -5.62 -18.68 2.73
CA PRO A 11 -5.14 -17.86 1.64
C PRO A 11 -4.87 -16.45 2.13
N GLN A 12 -3.75 -15.88 1.68
CA GLN A 12 -3.41 -14.51 2.01
C GLN A 12 -4.23 -13.58 1.13
N VAL A 13 -4.66 -12.47 1.70
CA VAL A 13 -5.48 -11.50 1.00
C VAL A 13 -4.64 -10.28 0.67
N ASP A 14 -4.61 -9.95 -0.62
CA ASP A 14 -3.87 -8.80 -1.12
C ASP A 14 -4.84 -7.77 -1.68
N TRP A 15 -4.50 -6.50 -1.47
CA TRP A 15 -5.19 -5.38 -2.07
C TRP A 15 -4.23 -4.64 -3.00
N TYR A 16 -4.78 -4.14 -4.10
CA TYR A 16 -4.01 -3.40 -5.10
C TYR A 16 -4.37 -1.93 -4.96
N LEU A 17 -3.36 -1.09 -4.78
CA LEU A 17 -3.54 0.33 -4.52
C LEU A 17 -3.10 1.15 -5.72
N LYS A 18 -3.84 2.22 -6.00
CA LYS A 18 -3.48 3.20 -7.01
C LYS A 18 -3.73 4.59 -6.45
N VAL A 19 -2.72 5.41 -6.50
CA VAL A 19 -2.76 6.81 -6.03
C VAL A 19 -2.12 7.70 -7.08
N ALA A 20 -2.15 9.02 -6.87
CA ALA A 20 -1.61 9.96 -7.85
C ALA A 20 -0.08 9.89 -7.92
N ASP A 21 0.59 9.80 -6.78
CA ASP A 21 2.04 9.78 -6.66
C ASP A 21 2.44 9.16 -5.31
N ARG A 22 3.76 9.11 -5.05
CA ARG A 22 4.25 8.53 -3.81
C ARG A 22 3.82 9.33 -2.58
N ALA A 23 3.76 10.66 -2.68
CA ALA A 23 3.29 11.48 -1.57
C ALA A 23 1.85 11.15 -1.18
N ALA A 24 1.00 10.90 -2.18
CA ALA A 24 -0.38 10.48 -1.94
C ALA A 24 -0.43 9.08 -1.29
N LEU A 25 0.46 8.16 -1.68
CA LEU A 25 0.57 6.85 -1.04
C LEU A 25 0.94 6.98 0.43
N ILE A 26 1.95 7.80 0.74
CA ILE A 26 2.37 8.04 2.12
C ILE A 26 1.19 8.58 2.95
N THR A 27 0.47 9.57 2.42
CA THR A 27 -0.69 10.13 3.10
C THR A 27 -1.77 9.07 3.36
N ALA A 28 -2.06 8.25 2.36
CA ALA A 28 -3.07 7.18 2.48
C ALA A 28 -2.67 6.14 3.54
N LEU A 29 -1.39 5.80 3.62
CA LEU A 29 -0.91 4.78 4.55
C LEU A 29 -0.79 5.27 6.00
N LYS A 30 -1.01 6.56 6.25
CA LYS A 30 -1.16 7.06 7.62
C LYS A 30 -2.45 6.56 8.26
N GLY A 31 -3.43 6.20 7.45
CA GLY A 31 -4.70 5.68 7.92
C GLY A 31 -5.60 6.75 8.53
N PRO A 32 -6.62 6.34 9.26
CA PRO A 32 -7.57 7.29 9.84
C PRO A 32 -6.92 8.08 10.97
N SER A 33 -7.26 9.37 11.04
CA SER A 33 -6.81 10.23 12.11
C SER A 33 -7.77 10.21 13.29
N GLN A 34 -7.23 10.51 14.46
CA GLN A 34 -8.00 10.70 15.67
C GLN A 34 -7.51 11.96 16.37
N THR A 35 -8.41 12.66 17.04
CA THR A 35 -8.06 13.82 17.85
C THR A 35 -8.08 13.39 19.32
N ARG A 36 -7.05 13.77 20.04
CA ARG A 36 -6.97 13.51 21.47
C ARG A 36 -6.57 14.77 22.22
N ASP A 37 -6.93 14.83 23.49
CA ASP A 37 -6.56 15.93 24.34
C ASP A 37 -5.09 15.87 24.73
N THR A 38 -4.45 17.02 24.82
CA THR A 38 -3.12 17.15 25.41
C THR A 38 -3.24 17.73 26.82
N PHE A 39 -2.29 17.34 27.69
CA PHE A 39 -2.34 17.69 29.10
C PHE A 39 -1.02 18.29 29.54
N ASP A 40 -1.09 19.20 30.54
CA ASP A 40 0.10 19.71 31.19
C ASP A 40 0.53 18.78 32.35
N ASP A 41 1.57 19.16 33.05
CA ASP A 41 2.12 18.36 34.16
C ASP A 41 1.15 18.22 35.32
N GLU A 42 0.14 19.09 35.38
CA GLU A 42 -0.87 19.08 36.44
C GLU A 42 -2.13 18.33 36.05
N GLY A 43 -2.18 17.78 34.80
CA GLY A 43 -3.31 17.02 34.31
C GLY A 43 -4.41 17.85 33.70
N ASN A 44 -4.18 19.15 33.46
CA ASN A 44 -5.16 20.03 32.81
C ASN A 44 -5.06 19.90 31.30
N VAL A 45 -6.22 19.98 30.62
CA VAL A 45 -6.24 19.96 29.16
C VAL A 45 -5.65 21.27 28.63
N THR A 46 -4.62 21.16 27.80
CA THR A 46 -3.94 22.32 27.20
C THR A 46 -4.31 22.53 25.74
N GLY A 47 -4.96 21.57 25.11
CA GLY A 47 -5.34 21.64 23.70
C GLY A 47 -5.66 20.27 23.15
N THR A 48 -5.54 20.12 21.84
CA THR A 48 -5.75 18.86 21.18
C THR A 48 -4.65 18.60 20.17
N GLU A 49 -4.42 17.33 19.86
CA GLU A 49 -3.49 16.93 18.80
C GLU A 49 -4.13 15.88 17.92
N THR A 50 -3.68 15.83 16.66
CA THR A 50 -4.12 14.81 15.72
C THR A 50 -3.11 13.66 15.72
N VAL A 51 -3.60 12.43 15.86
CA VAL A 51 -2.76 11.24 15.86
C VAL A 51 -3.29 10.26 14.81
N TYR A 52 -2.41 9.36 14.39
CA TYR A 52 -2.71 8.35 13.38
C TYR A 52 -2.38 6.97 13.95
N PRO A 53 -3.28 6.39 14.76
CA PRO A 53 -2.95 5.17 15.52
C PRO A 53 -2.73 3.93 14.66
N HIS A 54 -3.15 3.95 13.40
CA HIS A 54 -2.99 2.83 12.48
C HIS A 54 -1.98 3.11 11.37
N SER A 55 -1.18 4.16 11.53
CA SER A 55 -0.18 4.54 10.54
C SER A 55 0.96 3.54 10.47
N ILE A 56 1.40 3.25 9.24
CA ILE A 56 2.64 2.50 9.01
C ILE A 56 3.73 3.41 8.43
N ILE A 57 3.54 4.71 8.56
CA ILE A 57 4.51 5.70 8.09
C ILE A 57 5.37 6.13 9.27
N GLY A 58 6.68 5.99 9.11
CA GLY A 58 7.67 6.50 10.05
C GLY A 58 8.55 7.52 9.37
N GLN A 59 9.66 7.87 10.02
CA GLN A 59 10.63 8.80 9.46
C GLN A 59 12.03 8.20 9.61
N ASP A 60 12.88 8.47 8.61
CA ASP A 60 14.27 8.06 8.66
C ASP A 60 15.12 9.11 9.39
N GLU A 61 16.44 8.95 9.36
CA GLU A 61 17.37 9.86 10.06
C GLU A 61 17.32 11.28 9.51
N ASP A 62 16.89 11.44 8.25
CA ASP A 62 16.80 12.75 7.59
C ASP A 62 15.39 13.34 7.65
N ASP A 63 14.50 12.78 8.49
CA ASP A 63 13.11 13.18 8.64
C ASP A 63 12.26 12.96 7.37
N ASN A 64 12.69 12.06 6.49
CA ASN A 64 11.90 11.66 5.33
C ASN A 64 10.88 10.59 5.72
N ASP A 65 9.67 10.71 5.17
CA ASP A 65 8.63 9.71 5.40
C ASP A 65 8.99 8.39 4.72
N VAL A 66 8.89 7.30 5.46
CA VAL A 66 9.17 5.96 4.97
C VAL A 66 8.05 5.01 5.38
N ILE A 67 7.85 3.97 4.57
CA ILE A 67 6.90 2.92 4.87
C ILE A 67 7.59 1.91 5.78
N MET A 68 7.07 1.74 7.00
CA MET A 68 7.67 0.85 7.98
C MET A 68 7.26 -0.60 7.74
N ALA A 69 8.18 -1.51 8.04
CA ALA A 69 7.86 -2.93 8.10
C ALA A 69 7.16 -3.22 9.43
N THR A 70 6.04 -3.93 9.36
CA THR A 70 5.28 -4.32 10.54
C THR A 70 4.96 -5.82 10.48
N ASN A 71 4.50 -6.37 11.61
CA ASN A 71 4.07 -7.77 11.64
C ASN A 71 2.57 -7.95 11.42
N TRP A 72 1.85 -6.87 11.07
CA TRP A 72 0.40 -6.92 10.89
C TRP A 72 -0.05 -6.53 9.49
N VAL A 73 0.80 -5.84 8.73
CA VAL A 73 0.53 -5.49 7.34
C VAL A 73 1.86 -5.37 6.58
N ARG A 74 1.84 -5.77 5.32
CA ARG A 74 3.00 -5.65 4.44
C ARG A 74 2.61 -4.81 3.23
N VAL A 75 3.47 -3.89 2.84
CA VAL A 75 3.28 -3.06 1.65
C VAL A 75 4.45 -3.25 0.71
N ASP A 76 4.14 -3.51 -0.55
CA ASP A 76 5.12 -3.53 -1.65
C ASP A 76 4.94 -2.24 -2.45
N ASP A 77 5.92 -1.34 -2.32
CA ASP A 77 5.92 -0.04 -2.99
C ASP A 77 6.42 -0.23 -4.42
N ILE A 78 5.49 -0.40 -5.35
CA ILE A 78 5.81 -0.74 -6.74
C ILE A 78 6.18 0.50 -7.54
N GLY A 79 5.44 1.59 -7.38
CA GLY A 79 5.61 2.81 -8.16
C GLY A 79 4.86 2.76 -9.48
N SER A 80 5.52 3.14 -10.56
CA SER A 80 4.93 3.10 -11.91
C SER A 80 4.95 1.68 -12.44
N ILE A 81 3.88 1.29 -13.12
CA ILE A 81 3.81 0.02 -13.84
C ILE A 81 3.65 0.28 -15.32
N TYR A 82 3.98 -0.71 -16.12
CA TYR A 82 3.96 -0.60 -17.58
C TYR A 82 3.10 -1.72 -18.15
N ALA A 83 2.44 -1.42 -19.26
CA ALA A 83 1.59 -2.37 -19.96
C ALA A 83 1.80 -2.23 -21.46
N PRO A 84 1.54 -3.30 -22.25
CA PRO A 84 1.62 -3.23 -23.71
C PRO A 84 0.64 -2.20 -24.26
N THR A 85 1.09 -1.41 -25.25
CA THR A 85 0.23 -0.43 -25.92
C THR A 85 -0.59 -1.06 -27.07
N GLY A 86 -0.25 -2.28 -27.46
CA GLY A 86 -0.81 -2.91 -28.66
C GLY A 86 0.06 -2.75 -29.90
N ASN A 87 1.10 -1.91 -29.81
CA ASN A 87 2.06 -1.72 -30.89
C ASN A 87 3.24 -2.65 -30.74
N THR A 88 3.91 -2.95 -31.84
CA THR A 88 5.12 -3.75 -31.88
C THR A 88 6.27 -2.88 -32.35
N LEU A 89 7.41 -2.95 -31.67
CA LEU A 89 8.63 -2.28 -32.07
C LEU A 89 9.64 -3.32 -32.57
N THR A 90 10.63 -2.87 -33.34
CA THR A 90 11.67 -3.74 -33.87
C THR A 90 13.02 -3.19 -33.44
N ASP A 91 13.88 -4.05 -32.91
CA ASP A 91 15.23 -3.65 -32.50
C ASP A 91 16.21 -3.69 -33.69
N ASP A 92 17.50 -3.36 -33.42
CA ASP A 92 18.54 -3.32 -34.45
C ASP A 92 18.84 -4.70 -35.07
N ASP A 93 18.48 -5.77 -34.38
CA ASP A 93 18.69 -7.15 -34.82
C ASP A 93 17.45 -7.73 -35.50
N ASP A 94 16.47 -6.88 -35.85
CA ASP A 94 15.20 -7.26 -36.47
C ASP A 94 14.33 -8.15 -35.58
N ASN A 95 14.51 -8.09 -34.26
CA ASN A 95 13.64 -8.78 -33.31
C ASN A 95 12.48 -7.89 -32.92
N ASP A 96 11.29 -8.42 -32.99
CA ASP A 96 10.08 -7.71 -32.60
C ASP A 96 9.85 -7.83 -31.10
N TYR A 97 9.41 -6.75 -30.48
CA TYR A 97 9.03 -6.74 -29.07
C TYR A 97 7.84 -5.79 -28.87
N PRO A 98 7.02 -6.03 -27.83
CA PRO A 98 5.87 -5.17 -27.58
C PRO A 98 6.31 -3.81 -27.05
N GLU A 99 5.70 -2.75 -27.57
CA GLU A 99 5.86 -1.43 -26.99
C GLU A 99 5.17 -1.37 -25.65
N MET A 100 5.88 -0.85 -24.65
CA MET A 100 5.35 -0.71 -23.29
C MET A 100 5.18 0.77 -22.96
N ALA A 101 4.14 1.11 -22.25
CA ALA A 101 3.92 2.46 -21.79
C ALA A 101 3.49 2.45 -20.31
N ALA A 102 3.80 3.53 -19.62
CA ALA A 102 3.43 3.68 -18.23
C ALA A 102 1.91 3.72 -18.08
N VAL A 103 1.40 2.92 -17.14
CA VAL A 103 0.00 2.99 -16.73
C VAL A 103 -0.14 4.17 -15.77
N ALA A 104 -1.19 4.97 -15.93
CA ALA A 104 -1.39 6.15 -15.10
C ALA A 104 -1.43 5.79 -13.62
N GLY A 105 -0.84 6.63 -12.78
CA GLY A 105 -0.87 6.50 -11.33
C GLY A 105 0.37 5.87 -10.73
N TYR A 106 0.40 5.86 -9.42
CA TYR A 106 1.44 5.24 -8.60
C TYR A 106 0.82 4.03 -7.91
N HIS A 107 1.49 2.90 -7.96
CA HIS A 107 0.92 1.62 -7.57
C HIS A 107 1.65 1.00 -6.39
N ALA A 108 0.89 0.29 -5.56
CA ALA A 108 1.44 -0.48 -4.44
C ALA A 108 0.53 -1.68 -4.19
N ASN A 109 1.09 -2.71 -3.59
CA ASN A 109 0.32 -3.86 -3.12
C ASN A 109 0.35 -3.87 -1.59
N LEU A 110 -0.77 -4.26 -0.99
CA LEU A 110 -0.89 -4.37 0.46
C LEU A 110 -1.35 -5.78 0.81
N ARG A 111 -0.68 -6.40 1.77
CA ARG A 111 -1.04 -7.72 2.26
C ARG A 111 -1.38 -7.64 3.75
N LYS A 112 -2.58 -8.13 4.09
CA LYS A 112 -3.01 -8.22 5.47
C LYS A 112 -2.33 -9.42 6.13
N LEU A 113 -1.68 -9.18 7.26
CA LEU A 113 -1.04 -10.23 8.06
C LEU A 113 -1.84 -10.53 9.33
N SER A 114 -2.58 -9.55 9.83
CA SER A 114 -3.46 -9.73 10.98
C SER A 114 -4.61 -8.73 10.94
N ASP A 115 -5.61 -8.95 11.77
CA ASP A 115 -6.80 -8.08 11.84
C ASP A 115 -6.47 -6.66 12.30
N LYS A 116 -5.29 -6.44 12.85
CA LYS A 116 -4.83 -5.10 13.20
C LYS A 116 -4.78 -4.18 11.99
N ALA A 117 -4.66 -4.74 10.79
CA ALA A 117 -4.63 -3.98 9.54
C ALA A 117 -6.02 -3.49 9.10
N ASP A 118 -7.09 -4.02 9.64
CA ASP A 118 -8.45 -3.72 9.16
C ASP A 118 -8.80 -2.24 9.15
N PRO A 119 -8.50 -1.44 10.20
CA PRO A 119 -8.82 -0.01 10.15
C PRO A 119 -8.08 0.73 9.03
N LEU A 120 -6.84 0.36 8.75
CA LEU A 120 -6.08 0.94 7.65
C LEU A 120 -6.71 0.57 6.31
N ILE A 121 -7.07 -0.70 6.13
CA ILE A 121 -7.67 -1.18 4.89
C ILE A 121 -9.02 -0.51 4.65
N GLN A 122 -9.85 -0.38 5.67
CA GLN A 122 -11.12 0.32 5.57
C GLN A 122 -10.94 1.78 5.17
N HIS A 123 -9.91 2.43 5.71
CA HIS A 123 -9.56 3.81 5.34
C HIS A 123 -9.19 3.91 3.87
N LEU A 124 -8.39 2.96 3.37
CA LEU A 124 -7.99 2.94 1.96
C LEU A 124 -9.18 2.68 1.04
N GLU A 125 -10.10 1.80 1.43
CA GLU A 125 -11.32 1.55 0.66
C GLU A 125 -12.21 2.80 0.61
N ALA A 126 -12.39 3.44 1.74
CA ALA A 126 -13.20 4.65 1.83
C ALA A 126 -12.63 5.80 1.01
N GLY A 127 -11.30 5.86 0.89
CA GLY A 127 -10.62 6.87 0.09
C GLY A 127 -10.59 6.57 -1.41
N GLY A 128 -11.09 5.40 -1.83
CA GLY A 128 -11.09 5.04 -3.25
C GLY A 128 -9.73 4.66 -3.81
N HIS A 129 -8.80 4.26 -2.95
CA HIS A 129 -7.42 3.93 -3.36
C HIS A 129 -7.26 2.48 -3.81
N ILE A 130 -8.22 1.62 -3.48
CA ILE A 130 -8.15 0.20 -3.82
C ILE A 130 -8.77 -0.01 -5.20
N ILE A 131 -8.05 -0.74 -6.05
CA ILE A 131 -8.49 -1.02 -7.41
C ILE A 131 -8.54 -2.52 -7.67
N THR A 132 -9.30 -2.88 -8.69
CA THR A 132 -9.24 -4.24 -9.25
C THR A 132 -7.95 -4.37 -10.05
N PRO A 133 -7.21 -5.48 -9.93
CA PRO A 133 -5.98 -5.65 -10.71
C PRO A 133 -6.25 -5.51 -12.21
N PRO A 134 -5.31 -4.94 -12.96
CA PRO A 134 -5.45 -4.87 -14.41
C PRO A 134 -5.43 -6.27 -15.03
N ALA A 135 -5.93 -6.37 -16.26
CA ALA A 135 -5.94 -7.65 -16.99
C ALA A 135 -4.53 -8.23 -17.16
N THR A 136 -3.54 -7.35 -17.37
CA THR A 136 -2.13 -7.74 -17.28
C THR A 136 -1.69 -7.34 -15.88
N PRO A 137 -1.50 -8.30 -14.98
CA PRO A 137 -1.33 -7.95 -13.59
C PRO A 137 -0.03 -7.20 -13.34
N ALA A 138 -0.11 -6.24 -12.43
CA ALA A 138 1.06 -5.67 -11.83
C ALA A 138 1.79 -6.75 -11.04
N ARG A 139 3.04 -6.47 -10.68
CA ARG A 139 3.80 -7.40 -9.87
C ARG A 139 3.10 -7.65 -8.54
N GLY A 140 2.85 -8.90 -8.22
CA GLY A 140 2.33 -9.29 -6.93
C GLY A 140 3.43 -9.39 -5.90
N PHE A 141 3.07 -9.77 -4.68
CA PHE A 141 4.07 -10.08 -3.66
C PHE A 141 4.84 -11.33 -4.06
N ALA A 142 6.14 -11.23 -3.91
CA ALA A 142 7.03 -12.35 -4.19
C ALA A 142 7.01 -13.37 -3.05
#